data_d533b39481aefe6d1e5a4e4c7e5c160c
#
_entry.id   d533b39481aefe6d1e5a4e4c7e5c160c
#
_cell.length_a   1.000
_cell.length_b   1.000
_cell.length_c   1.000
_cell.angle_alpha   90.00
_cell.angle_beta   90.00
_cell.angle_gamma   90.00
#
_symmetry.space_group_name_H-M   'P 1'
#
loop_
_entity.id
_entity.type
_entity.pdbx_description
1 polymer ?
#
loop_
_entity_poly.entity_id
_entity_poly.type
_entity_poly.pdbx_seq_one_letter_code
_entity_poly.pdbx_strand_id
1 'polypeptide(L)'
;PSASSAASDVYKRQLFPDSTRKNAFLVMCEVLMPDGSAHPSNARATIPEDEGLWVGLEQEYFLMQDGRALGWPEEGYPQPQGKYYCGAGYSSVGDIARSIVEEHLDLCLDAGINHEGINGEVAKGQWEFQIFGKGAHNACDQVWVARYILQRLCEKYGVDVEYHCKPYTGDWNGSGMHCNFSTAYMRDTGGKEYFHKLMDKFEEYKDEHIAAYGPDNHMRLTGLHETQSIDKFSWGVADRGASIRVPHSFVKDDAYKGYLEDRRPNSQGDPYQIVSRVSKTVA
;
A
#
# COMPACT_ATOMS: atom_id res chain seq x y z
N PRO A 1 -20.34 -17.31 -29.33
CA PRO A 1 -19.25 -16.59 -28.69
C PRO A 1 -18.07 -17.52 -28.60
N SER A 2 -16.98 -17.17 -29.28
CA SER A 2 -15.72 -17.88 -29.12
C SER A 2 -15.27 -17.64 -27.68
N ALA A 3 -15.35 -18.65 -26.84
CA ALA A 3 -14.69 -18.62 -25.55
C ALA A 3 -13.22 -18.31 -25.80
N SER A 4 -12.72 -17.23 -25.20
CA SER A 4 -11.30 -16.97 -25.15
C SER A 4 -10.65 -18.23 -24.55
N SER A 5 -9.82 -18.91 -25.31
CA SER A 5 -9.17 -20.16 -24.93
C SER A 5 -8.12 -20.00 -23.80
N ALA A 6 -8.08 -18.86 -23.16
CA ALA A 6 -7.21 -18.53 -22.05
C ALA A 6 -7.95 -18.31 -20.71
N ALA A 7 -9.27 -18.39 -20.69
CA ALA A 7 -10.02 -18.23 -19.45
C ALA A 7 -10.19 -19.59 -18.78
N SER A 8 -9.32 -19.95 -17.90
CA SER A 8 -9.66 -20.67 -16.69
C SER A 8 -10.85 -19.97 -16.04
N ASP A 9 -11.74 -20.69 -15.39
CA ASP A 9 -12.94 -20.11 -14.79
C ASP A 9 -12.60 -18.93 -13.89
N VAL A 10 -13.29 -17.80 -14.11
CA VAL A 10 -13.13 -16.59 -13.32
C VAL A 10 -14.19 -16.63 -12.21
N TYR A 11 -13.75 -16.73 -10.98
CA TYR A 11 -14.64 -16.78 -9.83
C TYR A 11 -14.84 -15.36 -9.26
N LYS A 12 -16.10 -14.92 -9.18
CA LYS A 12 -16.44 -13.61 -8.60
C LYS A 12 -16.21 -13.64 -7.09
N ARG A 13 -15.46 -12.67 -6.56
CA ARG A 13 -15.14 -12.60 -5.12
C ARG A 13 -15.76 -11.38 -4.45
N GLN A 14 -15.65 -10.20 -5.03
CA GLN A 14 -16.20 -8.97 -4.47
C GLN A 14 -16.75 -8.07 -5.57
N LEU A 15 -17.80 -7.31 -5.25
CA LEU A 15 -18.42 -6.33 -6.13
C LEU A 15 -18.24 -4.94 -5.54
N PHE A 16 -17.83 -4.01 -6.39
CA PHE A 16 -17.77 -2.58 -6.06
C PHE A 16 -18.67 -1.82 -7.05
N PRO A 17 -19.50 -0.85 -6.61
CA PRO A 17 -20.12 0.08 -7.54
C PRO A 17 -19.05 0.76 -8.42
N ASP A 18 -19.31 0.84 -9.73
CA ASP A 18 -18.46 1.66 -10.60
C ASP A 18 -18.90 3.12 -10.45
N SER A 19 -18.17 3.87 -9.64
CA SER A 19 -18.48 5.28 -9.35
C SER A 19 -18.41 6.21 -10.58
N THR A 20 -17.84 5.71 -11.68
CA THR A 20 -17.74 6.47 -12.95
C THR A 20 -18.93 6.23 -13.89
N ARG A 21 -19.81 5.26 -13.60
CA ARG A 21 -20.91 4.84 -14.47
C ARG A 21 -22.16 4.48 -13.70
N LYS A 22 -23.33 4.90 -14.21
CA LYS A 22 -24.62 4.51 -13.62
C LYS A 22 -24.92 3.03 -13.86
N ASN A 23 -25.41 2.33 -12.84
CA ASN A 23 -25.82 0.93 -12.89
C ASN A 23 -24.70 -0.03 -13.35
N ALA A 24 -23.46 0.28 -13.01
CA ALA A 24 -22.30 -0.52 -13.34
C ALA A 24 -21.57 -0.99 -12.06
N PHE A 25 -20.85 -2.10 -12.19
CA PHE A 25 -20.09 -2.67 -11.09
C PHE A 25 -18.71 -3.10 -11.58
N LEU A 26 -17.71 -2.90 -10.73
CA LEU A 26 -16.41 -3.52 -10.84
C LEU A 26 -16.46 -4.86 -10.11
N VAL A 27 -15.98 -5.92 -10.75
CA VAL A 27 -16.02 -7.28 -10.20
C VAL A 27 -14.60 -7.76 -9.97
N MET A 28 -14.24 -7.96 -8.70
CA MET A 28 -12.99 -8.61 -8.37
C MET A 28 -13.11 -10.11 -8.68
N CYS A 29 -12.16 -10.63 -9.45
CA CYS A 29 -12.17 -12.00 -9.93
C CYS A 29 -10.86 -12.71 -9.58
N GLU A 30 -10.94 -14.02 -9.45
CA GLU A 30 -9.78 -14.90 -9.31
C GLU A 30 -9.59 -15.77 -10.54
N VAL A 31 -8.34 -16.11 -10.84
CA VAL A 31 -7.98 -17.05 -11.89
C VAL A 31 -7.80 -18.44 -11.28
N LEU A 32 -8.53 -19.42 -11.82
CA LEU A 32 -8.47 -20.81 -11.42
C LEU A 32 -7.95 -21.70 -12.55
N MET A 33 -7.41 -22.83 -12.19
CA MET A 33 -7.10 -23.92 -13.11
C MET A 33 -8.39 -24.65 -13.55
N PRO A 34 -8.38 -25.43 -14.63
CA PRO A 34 -9.56 -26.19 -15.09
C PRO A 34 -10.13 -27.17 -14.06
N ASP A 35 -9.33 -27.61 -13.09
CA ASP A 35 -9.77 -28.48 -11.99
C ASP A 35 -10.35 -27.72 -10.80
N GLY A 36 -10.44 -26.39 -10.88
CA GLY A 36 -10.95 -25.51 -9.83
C GLY A 36 -9.90 -25.11 -8.78
N SER A 37 -8.68 -25.60 -8.86
CA SER A 37 -7.58 -25.15 -7.99
C SER A 37 -7.13 -23.72 -8.37
N ALA A 38 -6.51 -23.01 -7.42
CA ALA A 38 -5.97 -21.68 -7.69
C ALA A 38 -4.87 -21.75 -8.74
N HIS A 39 -4.91 -20.85 -9.72
CA HIS A 39 -3.81 -20.71 -10.68
C HIS A 39 -2.53 -20.26 -9.95
N PRO A 40 -1.33 -20.73 -10.33
CA PRO A 40 -0.08 -20.33 -9.64
C PRO A 40 0.19 -18.83 -9.56
N SER A 41 -0.37 -18.02 -10.48
CA SER A 41 -0.27 -16.55 -10.43
C SER A 41 -1.35 -15.88 -9.57
N ASN A 42 -2.27 -16.66 -8.97
CA ASN A 42 -3.33 -16.11 -8.14
C ASN A 42 -2.83 -15.84 -6.72
N ALA A 43 -2.19 -14.68 -6.54
CA ALA A 43 -1.67 -14.28 -5.25
C ALA A 43 -2.76 -14.10 -4.18
N ARG A 44 -4.00 -13.75 -4.59
CA ARG A 44 -5.14 -13.61 -3.67
C ARG A 44 -5.43 -14.90 -2.91
N ALA A 45 -5.33 -16.04 -3.58
CA ALA A 45 -5.55 -17.36 -2.96
C ALA A 45 -4.48 -17.76 -1.92
N THR A 46 -3.38 -17.01 -1.81
CA THR A 46 -2.33 -17.28 -0.82
C THR A 46 -2.64 -16.68 0.55
N ILE A 47 -3.64 -15.81 0.65
CA ILE A 47 -4.09 -15.20 1.91
C ILE A 47 -5.00 -16.19 2.62
N PRO A 48 -4.77 -16.49 3.91
CA PRO A 48 -5.70 -17.30 4.70
C PRO A 48 -7.02 -16.55 4.92
N GLU A 49 -8.12 -17.27 4.98
CA GLU A 49 -9.42 -16.74 5.39
C GLU A 49 -9.34 -16.38 6.89
N ASP A 50 -9.16 -15.10 7.19
CA ASP A 50 -9.09 -14.59 8.56
C ASP A 50 -9.68 -13.17 8.63
N GLU A 51 -10.91 -13.07 9.06
CA GLU A 51 -11.58 -11.79 9.33
C GLU A 51 -11.01 -11.08 10.58
N GLY A 52 -10.30 -11.80 11.43
CA GLY A 52 -9.63 -11.24 12.62
C GLY A 52 -8.40 -10.43 12.29
N LEU A 53 -7.79 -10.61 11.12
CA LEU A 53 -6.68 -9.80 10.66
C LEU A 53 -7.19 -8.49 10.03
N TRP A 54 -6.94 -7.37 10.70
CA TRP A 54 -7.21 -6.04 10.17
C TRP A 54 -5.97 -5.48 9.51
N VAL A 55 -6.14 -4.89 8.33
CA VAL A 55 -5.03 -4.40 7.52
C VAL A 55 -5.31 -2.98 7.03
N GLY A 56 -4.33 -2.09 7.21
CA GLY A 56 -4.27 -0.77 6.58
C GLY A 56 -3.10 -0.71 5.60
N LEU A 57 -3.32 -0.21 4.40
CA LEU A 57 -2.29 -0.07 3.38
C LEU A 57 -2.18 1.40 2.96
N GLU A 58 -0.95 1.92 3.00
CA GLU A 58 -0.60 3.30 2.70
C GLU A 58 0.09 3.32 1.33
N GLN A 59 -0.67 3.58 0.28
CA GLN A 59 -0.17 3.55 -1.09
C GLN A 59 0.41 4.90 -1.49
N GLU A 60 1.72 4.97 -1.59
CA GLU A 60 2.42 6.13 -2.16
C GLU A 60 2.55 6.02 -3.68
N TYR A 61 2.55 7.17 -4.37
CA TYR A 61 2.67 7.28 -5.83
C TYR A 61 3.05 8.68 -6.26
N PHE A 62 3.50 8.83 -7.51
CA PHE A 62 3.63 10.13 -8.15
C PHE A 62 2.60 10.27 -9.28
N LEU A 63 2.13 11.50 -9.48
CA LEU A 63 1.38 11.88 -10.68
C LEU A 63 2.35 12.49 -11.67
N MET A 64 2.43 11.89 -12.88
CA MET A 64 3.44 12.23 -13.88
C MET A 64 2.79 12.79 -15.14
N GLN A 65 3.38 13.81 -15.70
CA GLN A 65 3.03 14.32 -17.03
C GLN A 65 4.31 14.61 -17.80
N ASP A 66 4.41 14.14 -19.03
CA ASP A 66 5.59 14.29 -19.89
C ASP A 66 6.90 13.84 -19.22
N GLY A 67 6.84 12.77 -18.43
CA GLY A 67 7.98 12.19 -17.70
C GLY A 67 8.43 12.97 -16.46
N ARG A 68 7.63 13.93 -15.99
CA ARG A 68 7.92 14.74 -14.79
C ARG A 68 6.76 14.68 -13.80
N ALA A 69 7.08 14.74 -12.52
CA ALA A 69 6.05 14.82 -11.50
C ALA A 69 5.29 16.17 -11.58
N LEU A 70 3.99 16.13 -11.43
CA LEU A 70 3.16 17.34 -11.42
C LEU A 70 3.61 18.30 -10.32
N GLY A 71 3.63 19.58 -10.66
CA GLY A 71 4.09 20.65 -9.79
C GLY A 71 5.60 20.85 -9.73
N TRP A 72 6.38 20.07 -10.49
CA TRP A 72 7.81 20.33 -10.66
C TRP A 72 8.04 21.50 -11.63
N PRO A 73 9.18 22.22 -11.51
CA PRO A 73 9.52 23.28 -12.47
C PRO A 73 9.73 22.69 -13.88
N GLU A 74 9.49 23.48 -14.91
CA GLU A 74 9.68 23.06 -16.31
C GLU A 74 11.12 22.61 -16.57
N GLU A 75 12.10 23.29 -15.97
CA GLU A 75 13.52 22.96 -16.05
C GLU A 75 14.11 22.67 -14.67
N GLY A 76 15.10 21.77 -14.63
CA GLY A 76 15.79 21.39 -13.40
C GLY A 76 14.94 20.52 -12.46
N TYR A 77 15.34 20.46 -11.21
CA TYR A 77 14.71 19.67 -10.15
C TYR A 77 14.39 20.56 -8.95
N PRO A 78 13.26 20.36 -8.27
CA PRO A 78 13.01 21.02 -6.99
C PRO A 78 13.98 20.47 -5.93
N GLN A 79 13.96 21.04 -4.74
CA GLN A 79 14.69 20.46 -3.62
C GLN A 79 14.11 19.08 -3.27
N PRO A 80 14.94 18.04 -3.09
CA PRO A 80 14.49 16.69 -2.76
C PRO A 80 13.65 16.62 -1.49
N GLN A 81 14.00 17.43 -0.50
CA GLN A 81 13.35 17.52 0.81
C GLN A 81 12.74 18.90 0.98
N GLY A 82 11.51 18.99 1.46
CA GLY A 82 10.80 20.26 1.62
C GLY A 82 9.65 20.21 2.60
N LYS A 83 8.83 21.25 2.60
CA LYS A 83 7.63 21.35 3.46
C LYS A 83 6.38 20.71 2.82
N TYR A 84 6.55 19.78 1.89
CA TYR A 84 5.46 19.20 1.11
C TYR A 84 4.58 18.29 1.95
N TYR A 85 5.17 17.54 2.85
CA TYR A 85 4.52 16.58 3.74
C TYR A 85 3.49 17.23 4.68
N CYS A 86 3.76 18.41 5.21
CA CYS A 86 2.90 19.09 6.19
C CYS A 86 1.75 19.88 5.55
N GLY A 87 1.22 19.46 4.41
CA GLY A 87 0.13 20.11 3.70
C GLY A 87 0.54 21.26 2.79
N ALA A 88 1.76 21.78 2.90
CA ALA A 88 2.29 22.78 1.97
C ALA A 88 2.42 22.23 0.53
N GLY A 89 2.52 20.91 0.41
CA GLY A 89 2.54 20.20 -0.87
C GLY A 89 1.29 20.42 -1.72
N TYR A 90 0.14 20.53 -1.13
CA TYR A 90 -1.12 20.77 -1.85
C TYR A 90 -1.08 22.07 -2.66
N SER A 91 -0.56 23.14 -2.10
CA SER A 91 -0.42 24.41 -2.80
C SER A 91 0.76 24.45 -3.78
N SER A 92 1.73 23.56 -3.63
CA SER A 92 2.97 23.54 -4.42
C SER A 92 2.97 22.55 -5.59
N VAL A 93 2.01 21.62 -5.63
CA VAL A 93 1.91 20.59 -6.69
C VAL A 93 0.96 20.95 -7.83
N GLY A 94 0.31 22.11 -7.75
CA GLY A 94 -0.60 22.62 -8.78
C GLY A 94 -2.03 22.09 -8.67
N ASP A 95 -2.94 22.78 -9.35
CA ASP A 95 -4.39 22.55 -9.24
C ASP A 95 -4.80 21.17 -9.79
N ILE A 96 -4.17 20.70 -10.89
CA ILE A 96 -4.51 19.42 -11.51
C ILE A 96 -4.25 18.25 -10.56
N ALA A 97 -3.09 18.21 -9.92
CA ALA A 97 -2.74 17.12 -9.00
C ALA A 97 -3.73 17.07 -7.82
N ARG A 98 -4.04 18.23 -7.25
CA ARG A 98 -5.01 18.31 -6.17
C ARG A 98 -6.41 17.85 -6.60
N SER A 99 -6.86 18.29 -7.78
CA SER A 99 -8.15 17.87 -8.33
C SER A 99 -8.21 16.36 -8.54
N ILE A 100 -7.14 15.74 -9.02
CA ILE A 100 -7.08 14.28 -9.21
C ILE A 100 -7.17 13.54 -7.87
N VAL A 101 -6.39 13.92 -6.86
CA VAL A 101 -6.38 13.19 -5.59
C VAL A 101 -7.68 13.34 -4.81
N GLU A 102 -8.32 14.52 -4.86
CA GLU A 102 -9.62 14.76 -4.22
C GLU A 102 -10.75 14.03 -4.98
N GLU A 103 -10.78 14.08 -6.32
CA GLU A 103 -11.75 13.32 -7.13
C GLU A 103 -11.55 11.80 -6.95
N HIS A 104 -10.30 11.32 -6.82
CA HIS A 104 -10.02 9.92 -6.52
C HIS A 104 -10.61 9.48 -5.18
N LEU A 105 -10.43 10.28 -4.13
CA LEU A 105 -11.04 10.03 -2.83
C LEU A 105 -12.57 9.91 -2.95
N ASP A 106 -13.23 10.87 -3.60
CA ASP A 106 -14.68 10.87 -3.76
C ASP A 106 -15.17 9.62 -4.53
N LEU A 107 -14.51 9.28 -5.63
CA LEU A 107 -14.83 8.10 -6.43
C LEU A 107 -14.62 6.78 -5.65
N CYS A 108 -13.60 6.70 -4.81
CA CYS A 108 -13.36 5.54 -3.94
C CYS A 108 -14.48 5.40 -2.90
N LEU A 109 -14.88 6.50 -2.26
CA LEU A 109 -15.98 6.50 -1.27
C LEU A 109 -17.30 6.11 -1.94
N ASP A 110 -17.60 6.63 -3.13
CA ASP A 110 -18.79 6.28 -3.91
C ASP A 110 -18.79 4.81 -4.36
N ALA A 111 -17.61 4.22 -4.57
CA ALA A 111 -17.43 2.80 -4.84
C ALA A 111 -17.55 1.91 -3.58
N GLY A 112 -17.75 2.51 -2.41
CA GLY A 112 -17.82 1.79 -1.14
C GLY A 112 -16.46 1.31 -0.61
N ILE A 113 -15.37 1.90 -1.09
CA ILE A 113 -14.02 1.63 -0.59
C ILE A 113 -13.82 2.41 0.73
N ASN A 114 -13.25 1.73 1.71
CA ASN A 114 -12.90 2.34 2.99
C ASN A 114 -11.58 3.12 2.86
N HIS A 115 -11.68 4.27 2.21
CA HIS A 115 -10.57 5.20 1.99
C HIS A 115 -10.43 6.10 3.22
N GLU A 116 -9.30 6.00 3.92
CA GLU A 116 -9.08 6.64 5.22
C GLU A 116 -8.46 8.05 5.12
N GLY A 117 -7.84 8.38 4.00
CA GLY A 117 -7.27 9.70 3.80
C GLY A 117 -6.30 9.81 2.63
N ILE A 118 -5.95 11.05 2.33
CA ILE A 118 -4.94 11.45 1.35
C ILE A 118 -3.95 12.40 2.00
N ASN A 119 -2.71 12.37 1.58
CA ASN A 119 -1.70 13.36 1.95
C ASN A 119 -0.65 13.54 0.83
N GLY A 120 -0.03 14.70 0.82
CA GLY A 120 1.23 14.90 0.11
C GLY A 120 2.37 14.27 0.89
N GLU A 121 3.39 13.79 0.20
CA GLU A 121 4.54 13.13 0.77
C GLU A 121 5.79 14.03 0.82
N VAL A 122 6.91 13.49 1.34
CA VAL A 122 8.16 14.25 1.54
C VAL A 122 8.73 14.76 0.22
N ALA A 123 8.71 13.95 -0.84
CA ALA A 123 9.12 14.38 -2.16
C ALA A 123 8.02 15.21 -2.84
N LYS A 124 8.40 16.32 -3.46
CA LYS A 124 7.45 17.17 -4.18
C LYS A 124 6.78 16.39 -5.31
N GLY A 125 5.45 16.41 -5.37
CA GLY A 125 4.65 15.69 -6.36
C GLY A 125 4.36 14.23 -6.00
N GLN A 126 4.84 13.76 -4.86
CA GLN A 126 4.48 12.46 -4.30
C GLN A 126 3.23 12.59 -3.42
N TRP A 127 2.33 11.62 -3.57
CA TRP A 127 1.06 11.52 -2.88
C TRP A 127 0.90 10.16 -2.23
N GLU A 128 0.02 10.10 -1.25
CA GLU A 128 -0.38 8.86 -0.61
C GLU A 128 -1.91 8.80 -0.49
N PHE A 129 -2.47 7.63 -0.68
CA PHE A 129 -3.81 7.30 -0.21
C PHE A 129 -3.80 6.10 0.73
N GLN A 130 -4.75 6.04 1.65
CA GLN A 130 -4.80 5.03 2.69
C GLN A 130 -6.11 4.23 2.60
N ILE A 131 -5.98 2.90 2.62
CA ILE A 131 -7.10 1.96 2.59
C ILE A 131 -7.05 1.11 3.85
N PHE A 132 -8.21 0.91 4.48
CA PHE A 132 -8.35 0.02 5.62
C PHE A 132 -9.39 -1.08 5.34
N GLY A 133 -9.09 -2.31 5.76
CA GLY A 133 -10.00 -3.44 5.67
C GLY A 133 -10.00 -4.30 6.92
N LYS A 134 -11.19 -4.71 7.34
CA LYS A 134 -11.38 -5.82 8.28
C LYS A 134 -11.42 -7.10 7.45
N GLY A 135 -10.45 -7.99 7.67
CA GLY A 135 -10.14 -9.09 6.78
C GLY A 135 -9.12 -8.74 5.70
N ALA A 136 -8.13 -9.61 5.54
CA ALA A 136 -6.99 -9.39 4.65
C ALA A 136 -7.41 -9.30 3.17
N HIS A 137 -8.31 -10.17 2.71
CA HIS A 137 -8.83 -10.12 1.35
C HIS A 137 -9.53 -8.79 1.05
N ASN A 138 -10.37 -8.32 1.98
CA ASN A 138 -11.12 -7.08 1.81
C ASN A 138 -10.18 -5.86 1.63
N ALA A 139 -9.13 -5.76 2.47
CA ALA A 139 -8.16 -4.68 2.35
C ALA A 139 -7.43 -4.69 0.99
N CYS A 140 -6.94 -5.87 0.57
CA CYS A 140 -6.20 -6.03 -0.67
C CYS A 140 -7.07 -5.78 -1.92
N ASP A 141 -8.29 -6.29 -1.93
CA ASP A 141 -9.25 -6.08 -3.02
C ASP A 141 -9.53 -4.57 -3.19
N GLN A 142 -9.75 -3.86 -2.09
CA GLN A 142 -9.99 -2.41 -2.11
C GLN A 142 -8.79 -1.63 -2.65
N VAL A 143 -7.55 -1.99 -2.30
CA VAL A 143 -6.35 -1.33 -2.86
C VAL A 143 -6.27 -1.51 -4.37
N TRP A 144 -6.54 -2.71 -4.89
CA TRP A 144 -6.53 -2.95 -6.33
C TRP A 144 -7.61 -2.13 -7.06
N VAL A 145 -8.80 -2.04 -6.49
CA VAL A 145 -9.88 -1.22 -7.06
C VAL A 145 -9.54 0.26 -6.97
N ALA A 146 -8.97 0.74 -5.86
CA ALA A 146 -8.52 2.12 -5.72
C ALA A 146 -7.43 2.47 -6.74
N ARG A 147 -6.44 1.58 -6.96
CA ARG A 147 -5.43 1.76 -8.03
C ARG A 147 -6.07 1.84 -9.41
N TYR A 148 -7.06 0.99 -9.69
CA TYR A 148 -7.79 1.01 -10.96
C TYR A 148 -8.56 2.32 -11.16
N ILE A 149 -9.27 2.80 -10.13
CA ILE A 149 -10.00 4.07 -10.19
C ILE A 149 -9.03 5.24 -10.42
N LEU A 150 -7.88 5.26 -9.70
CA LEU A 150 -6.85 6.28 -9.88
C LEU A 150 -6.30 6.30 -11.31
N GLN A 151 -5.96 5.13 -11.86
CA GLN A 151 -5.47 5.01 -13.23
C GLN A 151 -6.49 5.54 -14.24
N ARG A 152 -7.76 5.14 -14.11
CA ARG A 152 -8.85 5.58 -14.99
C ARG A 152 -9.08 7.09 -14.89
N LEU A 153 -8.98 7.63 -13.69
CA LEU A 153 -9.09 9.08 -13.47
C LEU A 153 -7.94 9.84 -14.13
N CYS A 154 -6.70 9.36 -13.94
CA CYS A 154 -5.52 9.98 -14.53
C CYS A 154 -5.57 9.99 -16.06
N GLU A 155 -6.09 8.94 -16.72
CA GLU A 155 -6.34 8.92 -18.16
C GLU A 155 -7.21 10.11 -18.62
N LYS A 156 -8.21 10.48 -17.85
CA LYS A 156 -9.09 11.64 -18.13
C LYS A 156 -8.33 12.96 -18.15
N TYR A 157 -7.28 13.08 -17.35
CA TYR A 157 -6.46 14.28 -17.22
C TYR A 157 -5.19 14.26 -18.08
N GLY A 158 -4.92 13.17 -18.81
CA GLY A 158 -3.66 13.00 -19.55
C GLY A 158 -2.44 12.92 -18.63
N VAL A 159 -2.59 12.26 -17.49
CA VAL A 159 -1.59 12.08 -16.45
C VAL A 159 -1.34 10.59 -16.24
N ASP A 160 -0.11 10.21 -15.98
CA ASP A 160 0.29 8.85 -15.61
C ASP A 160 0.46 8.72 -14.09
N VAL A 161 0.18 7.53 -13.57
CA VAL A 161 0.49 7.17 -12.19
C VAL A 161 1.79 6.38 -12.14
N GLU A 162 2.76 6.88 -11.38
CA GLU A 162 4.05 6.21 -11.19
C GLU A 162 4.12 5.55 -9.82
N TYR A 163 4.20 4.23 -9.80
CA TYR A 163 4.33 3.41 -8.60
C TYR A 163 5.75 2.89 -8.37
N HIS A 164 6.73 3.23 -9.22
CA HIS A 164 8.08 2.76 -9.01
C HIS A 164 8.60 3.14 -7.63
N CYS A 165 9.25 2.20 -6.94
CA CYS A 165 9.70 2.42 -5.56
C CYS A 165 10.75 3.52 -5.40
N LYS A 166 11.44 3.90 -6.46
CA LYS A 166 12.44 4.99 -6.50
C LYS A 166 12.47 5.62 -7.90
N PRO A 167 11.45 6.41 -8.29
CA PRO A 167 11.38 7.00 -9.62
C PRO A 167 12.47 8.02 -9.86
N TYR A 168 12.95 8.66 -8.80
CA TYR A 168 14.05 9.61 -8.85
C TYR A 168 15.19 9.14 -7.96
N THR A 169 16.38 9.00 -8.55
CA THR A 169 17.62 8.59 -7.85
C THR A 169 18.24 9.73 -7.07
N GLY A 170 19.11 9.42 -6.12
CA GLY A 170 19.77 10.41 -5.27
C GLY A 170 19.02 10.70 -3.98
N ASP A 171 19.04 11.95 -3.54
CA ASP A 171 18.55 12.38 -2.21
C ASP A 171 17.00 12.49 -2.12
N TRP A 172 16.27 11.75 -2.96
CA TRP A 172 14.81 11.69 -2.97
C TRP A 172 14.29 10.57 -2.09
N ASN A 173 13.13 10.77 -1.44
CA ASN A 173 12.40 9.66 -0.84
C ASN A 173 11.94 8.69 -1.93
N GLY A 174 11.90 7.41 -1.60
CA GLY A 174 11.23 6.39 -2.42
C GLY A 174 9.74 6.34 -2.10
N SER A 175 9.02 5.48 -2.83
CA SER A 175 7.59 5.24 -2.62
C SER A 175 7.36 3.89 -1.96
N GLY A 176 6.61 3.89 -0.87
CA GLY A 176 6.21 2.71 -0.10
C GLY A 176 4.75 2.32 -0.30
N MET A 177 4.42 1.14 0.18
CA MET A 177 3.07 0.74 0.53
C MET A 177 3.11 0.13 1.92
N HIS A 178 3.24 0.97 2.95
CA HIS A 178 3.34 0.51 4.33
C HIS A 178 2.14 -0.34 4.69
N CYS A 179 2.40 -1.42 5.41
CA CYS A 179 1.37 -2.37 5.84
C CYS A 179 1.13 -2.26 7.34
N ASN A 180 0.04 -1.62 7.72
CA ASN A 180 -0.47 -1.64 9.09
C ASN A 180 -1.23 -2.93 9.30
N PHE A 181 -0.95 -3.65 10.37
CA PHE A 181 -1.60 -4.93 10.64
C PHE A 181 -1.92 -5.12 12.13
N SER A 182 -3.02 -5.83 12.39
CA SER A 182 -3.46 -6.13 13.74
C SER A 182 -4.30 -7.40 13.75
N THR A 183 -3.87 -8.42 14.49
CA THR A 183 -4.70 -9.60 14.75
C THR A 183 -5.68 -9.33 15.90
N ALA A 184 -6.73 -10.16 16.03
CA ALA A 184 -7.61 -10.09 17.18
C ALA A 184 -6.82 -10.21 18.51
N TYR A 185 -5.86 -11.13 18.57
CA TYR A 185 -5.00 -11.27 19.73
C TYR A 185 -4.21 -10.00 20.07
N MET A 186 -3.63 -9.34 19.05
CA MET A 186 -2.91 -8.07 19.24
C MET A 186 -3.81 -6.97 19.81
N ARG A 187 -5.08 -6.91 19.41
CA ARG A 187 -6.03 -5.90 19.89
C ARG A 187 -6.55 -6.20 21.28
N ASP A 188 -6.89 -7.47 21.55
CA ASP A 188 -7.64 -7.84 22.75
C ASP A 188 -6.75 -8.24 23.91
N THR A 189 -5.65 -8.96 23.63
CA THR A 189 -4.75 -9.56 24.63
C THR A 189 -3.38 -8.91 24.58
N GLY A 190 -2.65 -9.04 23.47
CA GLY A 190 -1.34 -8.42 23.27
C GLY A 190 -0.31 -8.82 24.32
N GLY A 191 0.43 -7.81 24.78
CA GLY A 191 1.42 -7.91 25.86
C GLY A 191 2.86 -7.91 25.39
N LYS A 192 3.74 -7.48 26.26
CA LYS A 192 5.15 -7.24 25.95
C LYS A 192 5.91 -8.48 25.49
N GLU A 193 5.69 -9.61 26.14
CA GLU A 193 6.36 -10.87 25.79
C GLU A 193 5.92 -11.35 24.39
N TYR A 194 4.61 -11.27 24.09
CA TYR A 194 4.10 -11.58 22.76
C TYR A 194 4.72 -10.67 21.69
N PHE A 195 4.76 -9.37 21.97
CA PHE A 195 5.37 -8.39 21.07
C PHE A 195 6.83 -8.73 20.73
N HIS A 196 7.67 -9.02 21.73
CA HIS A 196 9.07 -9.36 21.47
C HIS A 196 9.19 -10.64 20.63
N LYS A 197 8.43 -11.70 20.97
CA LYS A 197 8.41 -12.93 20.16
C LYS A 197 7.96 -12.68 18.71
N LEU A 198 7.01 -11.75 18.53
CA LEU A 198 6.58 -11.36 17.19
C LEU A 198 7.68 -10.64 16.42
N MET A 199 8.43 -9.74 17.07
CA MET A 199 9.57 -9.06 16.45
C MET A 199 10.69 -10.04 16.09
N ASP A 200 10.98 -11.01 16.94
CA ASP A 200 11.94 -12.08 16.67
C ASP A 200 11.54 -12.88 15.41
N LYS A 201 10.24 -13.20 15.24
CA LYS A 201 9.73 -13.84 14.01
C LYS A 201 9.91 -12.95 12.77
N PHE A 202 9.61 -11.64 12.87
CA PHE A 202 9.80 -10.71 11.75
C PHE A 202 11.28 -10.56 11.35
N GLU A 203 12.20 -10.68 12.28
CA GLU A 203 13.64 -10.71 12.03
C GLU A 203 14.07 -12.04 11.40
N GLU A 204 13.63 -13.17 11.96
CA GLU A 204 13.92 -14.52 11.43
C GLU A 204 13.50 -14.66 9.96
N TYR A 205 12.31 -14.19 9.61
CA TYR A 205 11.76 -14.26 8.24
C TYR A 205 12.03 -13.00 7.40
N LYS A 206 13.01 -12.18 7.77
CA LYS A 206 13.32 -10.90 7.10
C LYS A 206 13.42 -11.04 5.59
N ASP A 207 14.19 -12.01 5.12
CA ASP A 207 14.46 -12.17 3.69
C ASP A 207 13.22 -12.64 2.90
N GLU A 208 12.36 -13.45 3.52
CA GLU A 208 11.09 -13.85 2.92
C GLU A 208 10.12 -12.67 2.82
N HIS A 209 10.12 -11.77 3.80
CA HIS A 209 9.37 -10.53 3.73
C HIS A 209 9.86 -9.65 2.57
N ILE A 210 11.16 -9.42 2.47
CA ILE A 210 11.74 -8.62 1.39
C ILE A 210 11.39 -9.20 0.02
N ALA A 211 11.44 -10.52 -0.14
CA ALA A 211 11.08 -11.19 -1.40
C ALA A 211 9.60 -10.97 -1.81
N ALA A 212 8.70 -10.77 -0.85
CA ALA A 212 7.28 -10.54 -1.09
C ALA A 212 6.89 -9.05 -1.23
N TYR A 213 7.81 -8.13 -0.90
CA TYR A 213 7.51 -6.72 -0.68
C TYR A 213 7.71 -5.81 -1.89
N GLY A 214 7.78 -6.40 -3.07
CA GLY A 214 7.86 -5.70 -4.35
C GLY A 214 9.27 -5.67 -4.94
N PRO A 215 9.36 -5.43 -6.26
CA PRO A 215 10.61 -5.41 -6.98
C PRO A 215 11.47 -4.20 -6.61
N ASP A 216 12.77 -4.28 -6.89
CA ASP A 216 13.75 -3.19 -6.78
C ASP A 216 13.81 -2.47 -5.42
N ASN A 217 13.31 -3.10 -4.37
CA ASN A 217 13.17 -2.48 -3.04
C ASN A 217 14.54 -2.09 -2.42
N HIS A 218 15.65 -2.63 -2.91
CA HIS A 218 17.00 -2.23 -2.57
C HIS A 218 17.30 -0.76 -2.94
N MET A 219 16.62 -0.21 -3.94
CA MET A 219 16.75 1.19 -4.34
C MET A 219 16.10 2.15 -3.31
N ARG A 220 15.09 1.67 -2.58
CA ARG A 220 14.34 2.43 -1.58
C ARG A 220 14.86 2.21 -0.16
N LEU A 221 15.09 0.95 0.25
CA LEU A 221 15.52 0.57 1.60
C LEU A 221 17.03 0.73 1.77
N THR A 222 17.48 1.96 1.95
CA THR A 222 18.90 2.32 1.97
C THR A 222 19.45 2.65 3.35
N GLY A 223 18.60 2.74 4.38
CA GLY A 223 18.96 3.27 5.69
C GLY A 223 18.95 4.80 5.76
N LEU A 224 18.49 5.46 4.68
CA LEU A 224 18.25 6.90 4.56
C LEU A 224 16.77 7.13 4.19
N HIS A 225 16.34 8.41 4.18
CA HIS A 225 15.00 8.78 3.73
C HIS A 225 13.88 8.02 4.45
N GLU A 226 13.97 7.96 5.79
CA GLU A 226 12.99 7.32 6.66
C GLU A 226 12.80 5.80 6.38
N THR A 227 13.88 5.11 5.98
CA THR A 227 13.89 3.66 5.79
C THR A 227 15.02 2.99 6.55
N GLN A 228 14.81 1.73 6.96
CA GLN A 228 15.91 0.86 7.34
C GLN A 228 16.63 0.33 6.09
N SER A 229 17.93 0.01 6.22
CA SER A 229 18.65 -0.73 5.17
C SER A 229 18.02 -2.08 4.90
N ILE A 230 17.96 -2.47 3.62
CA ILE A 230 17.35 -3.74 3.20
C ILE A 230 17.97 -4.97 3.88
N ASP A 231 19.26 -4.89 4.21
CA ASP A 231 20.01 -5.99 4.85
C ASP A 231 19.78 -6.11 6.36
N LYS A 232 19.07 -5.13 6.94
CA LYS A 232 18.86 -5.04 8.40
C LYS A 232 17.39 -5.15 8.74
N PHE A 233 17.13 -5.67 9.94
CA PHE A 233 15.83 -5.56 10.59
C PHE A 233 15.96 -4.69 11.85
N SER A 234 14.96 -3.88 12.10
CA SER A 234 14.82 -3.11 13.33
C SER A 234 13.36 -2.80 13.62
N TRP A 235 13.07 -2.48 14.85
CA TRP A 235 11.80 -1.91 15.26
C TRP A 235 12.01 -0.79 16.27
N GLY A 236 11.08 0.14 16.34
CA GLY A 236 11.17 1.25 17.28
C GLY A 236 9.85 1.97 17.49
N VAL A 237 9.67 2.54 18.68
CA VAL A 237 8.48 3.33 19.03
C VAL A 237 8.55 4.67 18.32
N ALA A 238 7.56 4.97 17.49
CA ALA A 238 7.49 6.15 16.64
C ALA A 238 8.70 6.35 15.70
N ASP A 239 9.51 5.30 15.50
CA ASP A 239 10.71 5.35 14.67
C ASP A 239 10.38 5.14 13.21
N ARG A 240 10.45 6.20 12.42
CA ARG A 240 10.21 6.16 10.97
C ARG A 240 11.36 5.51 10.17
N GLY A 241 12.55 5.40 10.76
CA GLY A 241 13.70 4.71 10.17
C GLY A 241 13.74 3.20 10.44
N ALA A 242 12.78 2.66 11.20
CA ALA A 242 12.73 1.23 11.51
C ALA A 242 12.01 0.42 10.41
N SER A 243 12.29 -0.90 10.37
CA SER A 243 11.53 -1.85 9.55
C SER A 243 10.09 -1.98 10.04
N ILE A 244 9.90 -2.12 11.36
CA ILE A 244 8.59 -2.11 12.02
C ILE A 244 8.51 -0.88 12.92
N ARG A 245 7.58 0.00 12.60
CA ARG A 245 7.25 1.13 13.47
C ARG A 245 6.17 0.71 14.46
N VAL A 246 6.42 1.00 15.73
CA VAL A 246 5.49 0.75 16.83
C VAL A 246 4.78 2.06 17.16
N PRO A 247 3.45 2.17 16.96
CA PRO A 247 2.72 3.37 17.35
C PRO A 247 2.81 3.66 18.86
N HIS A 248 2.81 4.93 19.25
CA HIS A 248 2.76 5.30 20.67
C HIS A 248 1.56 4.69 21.40
N SER A 249 0.42 4.61 20.73
CA SER A 249 -0.80 4.00 21.27
C SER A 249 -0.61 2.52 21.62
N PHE A 250 0.24 1.80 20.88
CA PHE A 250 0.51 0.38 21.10
C PHE A 250 1.21 0.10 22.43
N VAL A 251 2.14 0.95 22.82
CA VAL A 251 2.91 0.80 24.07
C VAL A 251 2.34 1.62 25.24
N LYS A 252 1.25 2.34 25.01
CA LYS A 252 0.61 3.15 26.04
C LYS A 252 0.25 2.29 27.25
N ASP A 253 0.54 2.81 28.43
CA ASP A 253 0.31 2.15 29.73
C ASP A 253 0.95 0.73 29.82
N ASP A 254 2.05 0.51 29.10
CA ASP A 254 2.76 -0.79 28.97
C ASP A 254 1.86 -1.94 28.45
N ALA A 255 0.81 -1.60 27.70
CA ALA A 255 -0.19 -2.57 27.27
C ALA A 255 0.27 -3.47 26.11
N TYR A 256 1.07 -2.93 25.18
CA TYR A 256 1.51 -3.61 23.96
C TYR A 256 0.32 -4.20 23.17
N LYS A 257 -0.66 -3.34 22.86
CA LYS A 257 -1.92 -3.69 22.17
C LYS A 257 -2.23 -2.74 21.03
N GLY A 258 -2.82 -3.28 19.99
CA GLY A 258 -3.28 -2.51 18.85
C GLY A 258 -2.73 -3.01 17.52
N TYR A 259 -2.13 -2.12 16.74
CA TYR A 259 -1.53 -2.43 15.43
C TYR A 259 -0.05 -2.06 15.37
N LEU A 260 0.64 -2.67 14.42
CA LEU A 260 2.03 -2.36 14.07
C LEU A 260 2.09 -1.98 12.58
N GLU A 261 3.10 -1.21 12.21
CA GLU A 261 3.32 -0.75 10.84
C GLU A 261 4.60 -1.39 10.28
N ASP A 262 4.47 -2.24 9.26
CA ASP A 262 5.62 -2.70 8.47
C ASP A 262 5.88 -1.69 7.35
N ARG A 263 7.03 -1.03 7.42
CA ARG A 263 7.44 0.07 6.53
C ARG A 263 8.27 -0.41 5.34
N ARG A 264 8.55 -1.71 5.26
CA ARG A 264 9.41 -2.29 4.22
C ARG A 264 8.74 -2.49 2.86
N PRO A 265 7.43 -2.78 2.74
CA PRO A 265 6.82 -2.96 1.44
C PRO A 265 6.90 -1.71 0.57
N ASN A 266 7.18 -1.90 -0.73
CA ASN A 266 7.23 -0.80 -1.68
C ASN A 266 5.91 -0.59 -2.45
N SER A 267 5.78 0.55 -3.08
CA SER A 267 4.58 0.99 -3.79
C SER A 267 4.17 0.11 -4.97
N GLN A 268 5.12 -0.59 -5.62
CA GLN A 268 4.84 -1.55 -6.71
C GLN A 268 4.40 -2.91 -6.19
N GLY A 269 4.51 -3.16 -4.88
CA GLY A 269 4.19 -4.44 -4.27
C GLY A 269 2.76 -4.89 -4.58
N ASP A 270 2.57 -6.20 -4.70
CA ASP A 270 1.26 -6.81 -4.75
C ASP A 270 0.70 -6.91 -3.33
N PRO A 271 -0.41 -6.22 -3.00
CA PRO A 271 -0.99 -6.23 -1.67
C PRO A 271 -1.31 -7.65 -1.18
N TYR A 272 -1.69 -8.56 -2.06
CA TYR A 272 -1.95 -9.95 -1.67
C TYR A 272 -0.67 -10.67 -1.21
N GLN A 273 0.45 -10.50 -1.92
CA GLN A 273 1.73 -11.10 -1.52
C GLN A 273 2.25 -10.51 -0.21
N ILE A 274 2.16 -9.20 -0.06
CA ILE A 274 2.58 -8.48 1.16
C ILE A 274 1.78 -9.00 2.35
N VAL A 275 0.46 -8.95 2.26
CA VAL A 275 -0.42 -9.33 3.37
C VAL A 275 -0.37 -10.83 3.65
N SER A 276 -0.24 -11.68 2.62
CA SER A 276 -0.01 -13.11 2.78
C SER A 276 1.26 -13.38 3.60
N ARG A 277 2.36 -12.66 3.33
CA ARG A 277 3.60 -12.85 4.09
C ARG A 277 3.44 -12.39 5.55
N VAL A 278 2.81 -11.24 5.76
CA VAL A 278 2.51 -10.73 7.11
C VAL A 278 1.64 -11.74 7.86
N SER A 279 0.55 -12.23 7.24
CA SER A 279 -0.36 -13.22 7.84
C SER A 279 0.37 -14.46 8.36
N LYS A 280 1.31 -14.99 7.57
CA LYS A 280 2.11 -16.17 7.95
C LYS A 280 3.04 -15.92 9.14
N THR A 281 3.48 -14.68 9.32
CA THR A 281 4.37 -14.32 10.43
C THR A 281 3.61 -14.09 11.73
N VAL A 282 2.40 -13.52 11.65
CA VAL A 282 1.57 -13.22 12.83
C VAL A 282 0.72 -14.41 13.31
N ALA A 283 0.63 -15.47 12.50
CA ALA A 283 -0.08 -16.70 12.81
C ALA A 283 0.50 -17.51 13.99
#